data_32c34f71748a0a9a4722ffa353d372ba
#
_entry.id   32c34f71748a0a9a4722ffa353d372ba
#
_cell.length_a   1.000
_cell.length_b   1.000
_cell.length_c   1.000
_cell.angle_alpha   90.00
_cell.angle_beta   90.00
_cell.angle_gamma   90.00
#
_symmetry.space_group_name_H-M   'P 1'
#
loop_
_entity.id
_entity.type
_entity.pdbx_description
1 polymer ?
#
loop_
_entity_poly.entity_id
_entity_poly.type
_entity_poly.pdbx_seq_one_letter_code
_entity_poly.pdbx_strand_id
1 'polypeptide(L)'
;MQEDIFLLNLQNKTEFSSVLGNISQNKSPLLINGLLSSQRAHIAHYLSANLEKKLVLVTSNEIEAERTYTDLEFYNPDRVLFIKNEETRFYAIEAKDRKEESKRIESLIRLAQEDYDILVLSIE
;
A
#
# COMPACT_ATOMS: atom_id res chain seq x y z
N MET A 1 9.51 -20.70 -10.57
CA MET A 1 9.28 -19.89 -9.35
C MET A 1 10.39 -18.85 -9.32
N GLN A 2 10.07 -17.62 -9.65
CA GLN A 2 11.04 -16.52 -9.49
C GLN A 2 11.07 -16.19 -8.00
N GLU A 3 12.16 -16.47 -7.34
CA GLU A 3 12.39 -15.96 -5.99
C GLU A 3 12.47 -14.44 -6.08
N ASP A 4 11.60 -13.76 -5.35
CA ASP A 4 11.61 -12.32 -5.29
C ASP A 4 12.85 -11.87 -4.51
N ILE A 5 13.84 -11.34 -5.21
CA ILE A 5 15.12 -10.90 -4.66
C ILE A 5 14.91 -9.86 -3.54
N PHE A 6 13.85 -9.06 -3.64
CA PHE A 6 13.52 -8.05 -2.64
C PHE A 6 13.02 -8.66 -1.32
N LEU A 7 12.39 -9.82 -1.38
CA LEU A 7 11.94 -10.55 -0.19
C LEU A 7 13.09 -11.28 0.51
N LEU A 8 14.04 -11.84 -0.23
CA LEU A 8 15.17 -12.56 0.33
C LEU A 8 15.99 -11.72 1.29
N ASN A 9 16.20 -10.44 0.99
CA ASN A 9 16.95 -9.54 1.85
C ASN A 9 16.25 -9.29 3.21
N LEU A 10 14.94 -9.37 3.27
CA LEU A 10 14.17 -9.17 4.50
C LEU A 10 13.98 -10.49 5.27
N GLN A 11 13.83 -11.60 4.59
CA GLN A 11 13.66 -12.91 5.21
C GLN A 11 14.85 -13.32 6.08
N ASN A 12 16.05 -12.88 5.74
CA ASN A 12 17.28 -13.17 6.48
C ASN A 12 17.50 -12.27 7.71
N LYS A 13 16.64 -11.27 7.95
CA LYS A 13 16.73 -10.38 9.11
C LYS A 13 15.76 -10.84 10.19
N THR A 14 16.32 -11.20 11.35
CA THR A 14 15.56 -11.66 12.53
C THR A 14 14.50 -10.65 12.98
N GLU A 15 14.71 -9.36 12.77
CA GLU A 15 13.79 -8.30 13.15
C GLU A 15 12.47 -8.39 12.37
N PHE A 16 12.53 -8.64 11.07
CA PHE A 16 11.33 -8.75 10.23
C PHE A 16 10.57 -10.06 10.43
N SER A 17 11.27 -11.15 10.66
CA SER A 17 10.62 -12.42 11.01
C SER A 17 9.93 -12.33 12.38
N SER A 18 10.48 -11.55 13.32
CA SER A 18 9.84 -11.24 14.60
C SER A 18 8.55 -10.44 14.42
N VAL A 19 8.54 -9.43 13.56
CA VAL A 19 7.32 -8.65 13.23
C VAL A 19 6.24 -9.55 12.65
N LEU A 20 6.59 -10.37 11.68
CA LEU A 20 5.67 -11.31 11.04
C LEU A 20 5.11 -12.32 12.07
N GLY A 21 5.94 -12.86 12.91
CA GLY A 21 5.55 -13.78 13.98
C GLY A 21 4.59 -13.14 14.99
N ASN A 22 4.84 -11.90 15.39
CA ASN A 22 3.98 -11.15 16.30
C ASN A 22 2.60 -10.87 15.68
N ILE A 23 2.55 -10.51 14.41
CA ILE A 23 1.29 -10.31 13.69
C ILE A 23 0.51 -11.62 13.59
N SER A 24 1.17 -12.71 13.27
CA SER A 24 0.55 -14.04 13.18
C SER A 24 -0.01 -14.53 14.51
N GLN A 25 0.57 -14.09 15.64
CA GLN A 25 0.12 -14.40 16.99
C GLN A 25 -0.93 -13.39 17.51
N ASN A 26 -1.45 -12.50 16.65
CA ASN A 26 -2.39 -11.43 17.00
C ASN A 26 -1.89 -10.48 18.12
N LYS A 27 -0.59 -10.27 18.20
CA LYS A 27 0.02 -9.29 19.09
C LYS A 27 -0.04 -7.91 18.45
N SER A 28 -1.12 -7.19 18.67
CA SER A 28 -1.38 -5.84 18.14
C SER A 28 -1.71 -4.89 19.29
N PRO A 29 -1.39 -3.59 19.17
CA PRO A 29 -0.60 -2.96 18.09
C PRO A 29 0.90 -3.20 18.21
N LEU A 30 1.62 -3.12 17.07
CA LEU A 30 3.07 -3.16 16.99
C LEU A 30 3.61 -1.79 16.57
N LEU A 31 4.67 -1.33 17.22
CA LEU A 31 5.37 -0.10 16.87
C LEU A 31 6.71 -0.45 16.20
N ILE A 32 6.91 0.06 15.00
CA ILE A 32 8.17 -0.10 14.24
C ILE A 32 8.77 1.29 14.05
N ASN A 33 9.93 1.53 14.63
CA ASN A 33 10.65 2.79 14.56
C ASN A 33 11.85 2.73 13.61
N GLY A 34 12.28 3.90 13.11
CA GLY A 34 13.52 4.03 12.38
C GLY A 34 13.44 3.67 10.90
N LEU A 35 12.24 3.54 10.34
CA LEU A 35 12.07 3.25 8.94
C LEU A 35 12.09 4.52 8.07
N LEU A 36 12.87 4.50 7.01
CA LEU A 36 12.78 5.47 5.92
C LEU A 36 11.55 5.18 5.04
N SER A 37 11.11 6.18 4.26
CA SER A 37 9.90 6.06 3.42
C SER A 37 9.95 4.84 2.50
N SER A 38 11.05 4.65 1.77
CA SER A 38 11.25 3.50 0.86
C SER A 38 11.26 2.15 1.60
N GLN A 39 11.76 2.14 2.83
CA GLN A 39 11.77 0.93 3.66
C GLN A 39 10.35 0.57 4.14
N ARG A 40 9.48 1.56 4.35
CA ARG A 40 8.07 1.31 4.69
C ARG A 40 7.35 0.56 3.58
N ALA A 41 7.53 0.99 2.33
CA ALA A 41 6.99 0.29 1.17
C ALA A 41 7.54 -1.14 1.05
N HIS A 42 8.84 -1.32 1.27
CA HIS A 42 9.49 -2.64 1.22
C HIS A 42 8.95 -3.59 2.29
N ILE A 43 8.76 -3.11 3.52
CA ILE A 43 8.15 -3.90 4.60
C ILE A 43 6.69 -4.22 4.29
N ALA A 44 5.93 -3.27 3.76
CA ALA A 44 4.55 -3.51 3.36
C ALA A 44 4.45 -4.59 2.30
N HIS A 45 5.33 -4.58 1.32
CA HIS A 45 5.45 -5.66 0.33
C HIS A 45 5.77 -7.01 0.99
N TYR A 46 6.74 -7.04 1.89
CA TYR A 46 7.12 -8.26 2.62
C TYR A 46 5.94 -8.82 3.44
N LEU A 47 5.23 -7.97 4.16
CA LEU A 47 4.06 -8.36 4.93
C LEU A 47 2.93 -8.87 4.03
N SER A 48 2.65 -8.18 2.93
CA SER A 48 1.65 -8.60 1.95
C SER A 48 1.95 -9.97 1.35
N ALA A 49 3.21 -10.25 1.06
CA ALA A 49 3.63 -11.52 0.47
C ALA A 49 3.57 -12.71 1.46
N ASN A 50 3.73 -12.46 2.75
CA ASN A 50 3.81 -13.50 3.77
C ASN A 50 2.54 -13.66 4.61
N LEU A 51 1.66 -12.65 4.62
CA LEU A 51 0.36 -12.72 5.27
C LEU A 51 -0.70 -13.06 4.22
N GLU A 52 -1.51 -14.06 4.49
CA GLU A 52 -2.68 -14.38 3.65
C GLU A 52 -3.83 -13.39 3.93
N LYS A 53 -3.51 -12.10 3.97
CA LYS A 53 -4.46 -11.02 4.29
C LYS A 53 -4.19 -9.80 3.42
N LYS A 54 -5.23 -9.06 3.12
CA LYS A 54 -5.09 -7.75 2.48
C LYS A 54 -4.50 -6.74 3.46
N LEU A 55 -3.60 -5.91 2.95
CA LEU A 55 -2.95 -4.87 3.73
C LEU A 55 -3.58 -3.52 3.41
N VAL A 56 -3.91 -2.75 4.45
CA VAL A 56 -4.34 -1.36 4.31
C VAL A 56 -3.26 -0.45 4.90
N LEU A 57 -2.73 0.43 4.07
CA LEU A 57 -1.72 1.41 4.41
C LEU A 57 -2.36 2.79 4.49
N VAL A 58 -2.25 3.43 5.64
CA VAL A 58 -2.77 4.79 5.86
C VAL A 58 -1.62 5.74 6.10
N THR A 59 -1.54 6.79 5.30
CA THR A 59 -0.52 7.84 5.41
C THR A 59 -1.09 9.11 5.99
N SER A 60 -0.22 10.02 6.42
CA SER A 60 -0.62 11.30 7.01
C SER A 60 -1.21 12.29 6.01
N ASN A 61 -0.80 12.20 4.75
CA ASN A 61 -1.22 13.10 3.68
C ASN A 61 -1.18 12.40 2.31
N GLU A 62 -1.79 13.04 1.32
CA GLU A 62 -1.92 12.50 -0.02
C GLU A 62 -0.57 12.37 -0.75
N ILE A 63 0.36 13.29 -0.52
CA ILE A 63 1.70 13.25 -1.14
C ILE A 63 2.46 12.01 -0.70
N GLU A 64 2.41 11.69 0.58
CA GLU A 64 3.00 10.45 1.10
C GLU A 64 2.29 9.21 0.57
N ALA A 65 0.96 9.26 0.45
CA ALA A 65 0.19 8.16 -0.12
C ALA A 65 0.60 7.88 -1.57
N GLU A 66 0.72 8.90 -2.39
CA GLU A 66 1.11 8.78 -3.80
C GLU A 66 2.54 8.23 -3.96
N ARG A 67 3.47 8.70 -3.13
CA ARG A 67 4.84 8.14 -3.10
C ARG A 67 4.86 6.69 -2.69
N THR A 68 4.16 6.36 -1.63
CA THR A 68 4.06 4.99 -1.13
C THR A 68 3.42 4.06 -2.16
N TYR A 69 2.37 4.52 -2.83
CA TYR A 69 1.74 3.80 -3.93
C TYR A 69 2.74 3.53 -5.07
N THR A 70 3.48 4.55 -5.49
CA THR A 70 4.47 4.42 -6.57
C THR A 70 5.57 3.42 -6.20
N ASP A 71 6.08 3.48 -4.97
CA ASP A 71 7.09 2.53 -4.49
C ASP A 71 6.55 1.10 -4.42
N LEU A 72 5.29 0.93 -4.00
CA LEU A 72 4.64 -0.37 -3.92
C LEU A 72 4.30 -0.96 -5.28
N GLU A 73 3.89 -0.14 -6.25
CA GLU A 73 3.67 -0.58 -7.63
C GLU A 73 4.94 -1.17 -8.26
N PHE A 74 6.11 -0.68 -7.87
CA PHE A 74 7.38 -1.26 -8.28
C PHE A 74 7.56 -2.69 -7.79
N TYR A 75 7.16 -2.99 -6.56
CA TYR A 75 7.26 -4.34 -5.98
C TYR A 75 6.12 -5.28 -6.40
N ASN A 76 4.91 -4.74 -6.51
CA ASN A 76 3.67 -5.49 -6.77
C ASN A 76 2.87 -4.86 -7.91
N PRO A 77 3.32 -4.96 -9.17
CA PRO A 77 2.58 -4.39 -10.30
C PRO A 77 1.13 -4.87 -10.33
N ASP A 78 0.20 -3.96 -10.56
CA ASP A 78 -1.24 -4.21 -10.68
C ASP A 78 -1.94 -4.80 -9.44
N ARG A 79 -1.26 -4.91 -8.31
CA ARG A 79 -1.82 -5.45 -7.06
C ARG A 79 -1.98 -4.42 -5.96
N VAL A 80 -1.58 -3.19 -6.21
CA VAL A 80 -1.71 -2.07 -5.28
C VAL A 80 -2.85 -1.17 -5.73
N LEU A 81 -3.73 -0.83 -4.80
CA LEU A 81 -4.84 0.08 -5.04
C LEU A 81 -4.61 1.38 -4.26
N PHE A 82 -4.74 2.50 -4.94
CA PHE A 82 -4.67 3.82 -4.32
C PHE A 82 -6.00 4.54 -4.52
N ILE A 83 -6.65 4.91 -3.42
CA ILE A 83 -7.85 5.72 -3.44
C ILE A 83 -7.48 7.13 -3.01
N LYS A 84 -7.50 8.03 -3.98
CA LYS A 84 -7.25 9.45 -3.80
C LYS A 84 -8.41 10.13 -3.10
N ASN A 85 -8.12 11.05 -2.18
CA ASN A 85 -9.17 11.85 -1.59
C ASN A 85 -9.77 12.81 -2.62
N GLU A 86 -11.06 13.05 -2.51
CA GLU A 86 -11.76 13.99 -3.39
C GLU A 86 -11.62 15.40 -2.83
N GLU A 87 -10.67 16.17 -3.37
CA GLU A 87 -10.75 17.61 -3.20
C GLU A 87 -12.01 18.09 -3.91
N THR A 88 -12.98 18.56 -3.16
CA THR A 88 -14.14 19.27 -3.69
C THR A 88 -13.67 20.61 -4.24
N ARG A 89 -13.15 20.60 -5.46
CA ARG A 89 -12.79 21.82 -6.17
C ARG A 89 -14.06 22.44 -6.72
N PHE A 90 -14.52 23.50 -6.08
CA PHE A 90 -15.65 24.30 -6.55
C PHE A 90 -15.45 24.94 -7.95
N TYR A 91 -14.26 24.83 -8.53
CA TYR A 91 -13.87 25.43 -9.81
C TYR A 91 -13.06 24.47 -10.69
N ALA A 92 -13.51 23.25 -10.90
CA ALA A 92 -12.86 22.39 -11.88
C ALA A 92 -13.78 22.16 -13.07
N ILE A 93 -13.56 22.91 -14.10
CA ILE A 93 -14.13 22.66 -15.41
C ILE A 93 -13.09 21.90 -16.22
N GLU A 94 -13.50 20.77 -16.86
CA GLU A 94 -12.94 20.19 -18.08
C GLU A 94 -12.24 18.82 -17.99
N ALA A 95 -12.09 18.25 -19.16
CA ALA A 95 -11.61 16.92 -19.59
C ALA A 95 -10.60 16.16 -18.68
N LYS A 96 -9.84 16.84 -17.86
CA LYS A 96 -8.90 16.25 -16.90
C LYS A 96 -9.64 15.56 -15.75
N ASP A 97 -10.77 16.10 -15.33
CA ASP A 97 -11.61 15.54 -14.27
C ASP A 97 -12.25 14.21 -14.67
N ARG A 98 -12.67 14.05 -15.91
CA ARG A 98 -13.29 12.79 -16.38
C ARG A 98 -12.33 11.60 -16.34
N LYS A 99 -11.04 11.84 -16.59
CA LYS A 99 -10.02 10.79 -16.56
C LYS A 99 -9.66 10.38 -15.13
N GLU A 100 -9.62 11.35 -14.22
CA GLU A 100 -9.40 11.10 -12.79
C GLU A 100 -10.62 10.43 -12.16
N GLU A 101 -11.82 10.88 -12.52
CA GLU A 101 -13.07 10.28 -12.08
C GLU A 101 -13.22 8.83 -12.56
N SER A 102 -12.87 8.54 -13.81
CA SER A 102 -12.89 7.18 -14.36
C SER A 102 -11.91 6.27 -13.63
N LYS A 103 -10.70 6.74 -13.31
CA LYS A 103 -9.73 6.00 -12.52
C LYS A 103 -10.23 5.73 -11.10
N ARG A 104 -10.89 6.69 -10.50
CA ARG A 104 -11.49 6.54 -9.18
C ARG A 104 -12.59 5.48 -9.17
N ILE A 105 -13.49 5.52 -10.15
CA ILE A 105 -14.54 4.51 -10.31
C ILE A 105 -13.93 3.12 -10.51
N GLU A 106 -12.92 2.99 -11.35
CA GLU A 106 -12.19 1.73 -11.55
C GLU A 106 -11.59 1.22 -10.23
N SER A 107 -10.96 2.11 -9.46
CA SER A 107 -10.39 1.77 -8.15
C SER A 107 -11.46 1.31 -7.17
N LEU A 108 -12.62 1.95 -7.15
CA LEU A 108 -13.74 1.56 -6.29
C LEU A 108 -14.34 0.21 -6.71
N ILE A 109 -14.41 -0.07 -8.01
CA ILE A 109 -14.86 -1.37 -8.54
C ILE A 109 -13.88 -2.47 -8.09
N ARG A 110 -12.58 -2.26 -8.25
CA ARG A 110 -11.56 -3.20 -7.79
C ARG A 110 -11.61 -3.41 -6.28
N LEU A 111 -11.87 -2.35 -5.52
CA LEU A 111 -12.05 -2.45 -4.07
C LEU A 111 -13.26 -3.33 -3.73
N ALA A 112 -14.39 -3.12 -4.40
CA ALA A 112 -15.61 -3.90 -4.18
C ALA A 112 -15.45 -5.38 -4.61
N GLN A 113 -14.63 -5.65 -5.61
CA GLN A 113 -14.29 -6.99 -6.08
C GLN A 113 -13.17 -7.66 -5.28
N GLU A 114 -12.59 -6.95 -4.31
CA GLU A 114 -11.41 -7.39 -3.55
C GLU A 114 -10.19 -7.73 -4.43
N ASP A 115 -10.10 -7.12 -5.61
CA ASP A 115 -9.02 -7.34 -6.57
C ASP A 115 -7.79 -6.46 -6.29
N TYR A 116 -7.18 -6.69 -5.15
CA TYR A 116 -5.93 -6.03 -4.72
C TYR A 116 -5.28 -6.81 -3.58
N ASP A 117 -4.02 -6.56 -3.32
CA ASP A 117 -3.29 -7.08 -2.15
C ASP A 117 -3.02 -5.97 -1.14
N ILE A 118 -2.71 -4.77 -1.61
CA ILE A 118 -2.42 -3.61 -0.77
C ILE A 118 -3.31 -2.44 -1.19
N LEU A 119 -3.96 -1.83 -0.22
CA LEU A 119 -4.73 -0.59 -0.38
C LEU A 119 -3.98 0.56 0.30
N VAL A 120 -3.75 1.64 -0.42
CA VAL A 120 -3.12 2.87 0.08
C VAL A 120 -4.14 3.99 0.18
N LEU A 121 -4.19 4.63 1.34
CA LEU A 121 -5.09 5.73 1.67
C LEU A 121 -4.33 6.86 2.38
N SER A 122 -4.88 8.06 2.38
CA SER A 122 -4.48 9.15 3.28
C SER A 122 -5.60 9.48 4.27
N ILE A 123 -5.24 10.09 5.40
CA ILE A 123 -6.22 10.58 6.40
C ILE A 123 -6.74 11.98 6.10
N GLU A 124 -6.21 12.68 5.10
CA GLU A 124 -6.72 13.97 4.61
C GLU A 124 -7.81 13.78 3.58
#